data_b9d375152768ec2292142a9b3aa67103
#
_entry.id   b9d375152768ec2292142a9b3aa67103
#
_cell.length_a   1.000
_cell.length_b   1.000
_cell.length_c   1.000
_cell.angle_alpha   90.00
_cell.angle_beta   90.00
_cell.angle_gamma   90.00
#
_symmetry.space_group_name_H-M   'P 1'
#
loop_
_entity.id
_entity.type
_entity.pdbx_description
1 polymer ?
#
loop_
_entity_poly.entity_id
_entity_poly.type
_entity_poly.pdbx_seq_one_letter_code
_entity_poly.pdbx_strand_id
1 'polypeptide(L)'
;IWLLSDRAVELLMKRSLKDGSGSDLKYYDLYSDFGLSLGNHPRITDDELNRLSVAILPLPGGEFYHYGTSRELLSSTVTLQNRVYDQRQIMHRKVKPNPAIFVQNAEVGISLSSNNDNLWIENSFVGTSWKIGSRQIITGVPENDWTLELPDGVCIDIVPLAEKHWAVRPYGFDDVSKGDIRDEKTLYLGT
;
A
#
# COMPACT_ATOMS: atom_id res chain seq x y z
N ILE A 1 -2.46 12.72 9.84
CA ILE A 1 -2.19 12.32 11.25
C ILE A 1 -3.28 12.94 12.09
N TRP A 2 -3.88 12.16 13.01
CA TRP A 2 -4.86 12.60 13.97
C TRP A 2 -4.22 12.64 15.35
N LEU A 3 -4.45 13.71 16.10
CA LEU A 3 -4.20 13.80 17.52
C LEU A 3 -5.55 13.98 18.20
N LEU A 4 -6.00 12.97 18.92
CA LEU A 4 -7.31 12.92 19.52
C LEU A 4 -7.22 13.08 21.04
N SER A 5 -8.14 13.86 21.62
CA SER A 5 -8.33 13.89 23.06
C SER A 5 -9.03 12.62 23.54
N ASP A 6 -8.93 12.32 24.85
CA ASP A 6 -9.62 11.18 25.46
C ASP A 6 -11.12 11.23 25.15
N ARG A 7 -11.73 12.42 25.24
CA ARG A 7 -13.16 12.61 24.91
C ARG A 7 -13.47 12.27 23.45
N ALA A 8 -12.61 12.65 22.53
CA ALA A 8 -12.78 12.31 21.11
C ALA A 8 -12.68 10.80 20.88
N VAL A 9 -11.74 10.13 21.56
CA VAL A 9 -11.59 8.66 21.50
C VAL A 9 -12.82 7.94 22.07
N GLU A 10 -13.32 8.38 23.24
CA GLU A 10 -14.55 7.82 23.83
C GLU A 10 -15.74 7.90 22.86
N LEU A 11 -15.93 9.07 22.25
CA LEU A 11 -17.02 9.26 21.28
C LEU A 11 -16.84 8.40 20.04
N LEU A 12 -15.62 8.31 19.52
CA LEU A 12 -15.30 7.45 18.39
C LEU A 12 -15.64 5.98 18.70
N MET A 13 -15.21 5.49 19.85
CA MET A 13 -15.53 4.14 20.31
C MET A 13 -17.04 3.93 20.45
N LYS A 14 -17.74 4.88 21.08
CA LYS A 14 -19.19 4.83 21.24
C LYS A 14 -19.93 4.76 19.89
N ARG A 15 -19.46 5.49 18.88
CA ARG A 15 -20.05 5.48 17.53
C ARG A 15 -19.70 4.24 16.73
N SER A 16 -18.63 3.54 17.08
CA SER A 16 -18.25 2.26 16.47
C SER A 16 -19.00 1.06 17.03
N LEU A 17 -19.87 1.24 18.04
CA LEU A 17 -20.71 0.18 18.62
C LEU A 17 -22.14 0.25 18.04
N LYS A 18 -22.77 -0.89 17.77
CA LYS A 18 -24.13 -0.95 17.25
C LYS A 18 -25.16 -0.37 18.23
N ASP A 19 -25.05 -0.73 19.51
CA ASP A 19 -26.01 -0.38 20.54
C ASP A 19 -25.42 0.51 21.65
N GLY A 20 -24.25 1.10 21.39
CA GLY A 20 -23.59 2.03 22.34
C GLY A 20 -22.99 1.36 23.59
N SER A 21 -23.26 0.10 23.86
CA SER A 21 -22.78 -0.63 25.05
C SER A 21 -22.45 -2.11 24.82
N GLY A 22 -22.65 -2.61 23.62
CA GLY A 22 -22.42 -4.02 23.27
C GLY A 22 -21.03 -4.31 22.75
N SER A 23 -20.76 -5.58 22.53
CA SER A 23 -19.54 -6.07 21.88
C SER A 23 -19.61 -6.00 20.34
N ASP A 24 -20.79 -5.72 19.80
CA ASP A 24 -21.04 -5.69 18.37
C ASP A 24 -20.54 -4.39 17.74
N LEU A 25 -19.59 -4.53 16.81
CA LEU A 25 -19.04 -3.41 16.06
C LEU A 25 -19.89 -3.11 14.82
N LYS A 26 -19.96 -1.82 14.46
CA LYS A 26 -20.41 -1.35 13.16
C LYS A 26 -19.29 -0.61 12.46
N TYR A 27 -19.33 -0.60 11.14
CA TYR A 27 -18.44 0.23 10.36
C TYR A 27 -18.69 1.71 10.69
N TYR A 28 -17.63 2.42 11.04
CA TYR A 28 -17.63 3.86 11.31
C TYR A 28 -16.30 4.43 10.82
N ASP A 29 -16.35 5.19 9.76
CA ASP A 29 -15.16 5.68 9.07
C ASP A 29 -14.61 6.95 9.73
N LEU A 30 -13.29 6.95 9.95
CA LEU A 30 -12.59 8.06 10.60
C LEU A 30 -12.62 9.35 9.79
N TYR A 31 -12.69 9.27 8.47
CA TYR A 31 -12.68 10.43 7.57
C TYR A 31 -14.09 10.85 7.14
N SER A 32 -14.89 9.90 6.65
CA SER A 32 -16.20 10.17 6.10
C SER A 32 -17.32 10.30 7.14
N ASP A 33 -17.16 9.68 8.32
CA ASP A 33 -18.15 9.79 9.40
C ASP A 33 -17.66 10.74 10.50
N PHE A 34 -16.58 10.39 11.18
CA PHE A 34 -16.03 11.20 12.27
C PHE A 34 -15.53 12.55 11.77
N GLY A 35 -14.68 12.57 10.74
CA GLY A 35 -14.08 13.79 10.21
C GLY A 35 -15.10 14.80 9.69
N LEU A 36 -16.18 14.34 9.04
CA LEU A 36 -17.26 15.21 8.54
C LEU A 36 -18.20 15.72 9.63
N SER A 37 -18.11 15.16 10.84
CA SER A 37 -18.82 15.67 12.03
C SER A 37 -18.06 16.78 12.77
N LEU A 38 -16.85 17.12 12.35
CA LEU A 38 -15.97 18.06 13.04
C LEU A 38 -15.91 19.43 12.35
N GLY A 39 -15.42 20.44 13.12
CA GLY A 39 -15.15 21.78 12.61
C GLY A 39 -16.33 22.74 12.70
N ASN A 40 -16.16 23.95 12.13
CA ASN A 40 -17.13 25.03 12.23
C ASN A 40 -18.36 24.83 11.35
N HIS A 41 -18.28 23.99 10.34
CA HIS A 41 -19.36 23.69 9.38
C HIS A 41 -19.43 22.18 9.16
N PRO A 42 -19.85 21.41 10.20
CA PRO A 42 -19.95 19.97 10.07
C PRO A 42 -20.98 19.57 9.01
N ARG A 43 -20.64 18.57 8.20
CA ARG A 43 -21.57 18.01 7.19
C ARG A 43 -22.49 16.96 7.78
N ILE A 44 -22.07 16.35 8.90
CA ILE A 44 -22.86 15.38 9.64
C ILE A 44 -23.26 16.00 10.98
N THR A 45 -24.54 15.96 11.28
CA THR A 45 -25.08 16.45 12.55
C THR A 45 -24.93 15.37 13.61
N ASP A 46 -24.15 15.67 14.64
CA ASP A 46 -23.98 14.87 15.85
C ASP A 46 -23.71 15.81 17.02
N ASP A 47 -24.66 15.92 17.96
CA ASP A 47 -24.63 16.90 19.04
C ASP A 47 -23.39 16.81 19.94
N GLU A 48 -22.80 15.62 20.10
CA GLU A 48 -21.62 15.44 20.92
C GLU A 48 -20.34 15.69 20.10
N LEU A 49 -20.23 15.18 18.87
CA LEU A 49 -19.06 15.34 18.01
C LEU A 49 -18.92 16.77 17.51
N ASN A 50 -20.04 17.44 17.16
CA ASN A 50 -19.99 18.82 16.68
C ASN A 50 -19.52 19.83 17.75
N ARG A 51 -19.49 19.43 19.03
CA ARG A 51 -18.97 20.25 20.14
C ARG A 51 -17.48 20.04 20.40
N LEU A 52 -16.83 19.10 19.73
CA LEU A 52 -15.41 18.91 19.89
C LEU A 52 -14.64 20.09 19.28
N SER A 53 -13.66 20.59 20.02
CA SER A 53 -12.73 21.57 19.48
C SER A 53 -11.80 20.94 18.47
N VAL A 54 -11.57 21.63 17.35
CA VAL A 54 -10.73 21.13 16.26
C VAL A 54 -9.71 22.20 15.88
N ALA A 55 -8.47 21.78 15.70
CA ALA A 55 -7.43 22.61 15.14
C ALA A 55 -6.71 21.89 14.00
N ILE A 56 -6.47 22.60 12.91
CA ILE A 56 -5.61 22.14 11.83
C ILE A 56 -4.23 22.71 12.05
N LEU A 57 -3.25 21.84 12.23
CA LEU A 57 -1.85 22.22 12.37
C LEU A 57 -1.18 22.12 11.00
N PRO A 58 -0.93 23.26 10.33
CA PRO A 58 -0.21 23.23 9.08
C PRO A 58 1.24 22.81 9.33
N LEU A 59 1.80 22.04 8.41
CA LEU A 59 3.20 21.64 8.41
C LEU A 59 3.91 22.36 7.24
N PRO A 60 4.40 23.58 7.44
CA PRO A 60 5.08 24.34 6.38
C PRO A 60 6.29 23.58 5.85
N GLY A 61 6.38 23.43 4.54
CA GLY A 61 7.44 22.66 3.90
C GLY A 61 7.35 21.15 4.10
N GLY A 62 6.29 20.67 4.73
CA GLY A 62 6.01 19.24 4.86
C GLY A 62 5.60 18.64 3.54
N GLU A 63 5.93 17.37 3.35
CA GLU A 63 5.52 16.58 2.20
C GLU A 63 4.89 15.28 2.69
N PHE A 64 3.96 14.76 1.90
CA PHE A 64 3.26 13.53 2.22
C PHE A 64 3.51 12.48 1.16
N TYR A 65 4.15 11.39 1.55
CA TYR A 65 4.40 10.23 0.71
C TYR A 65 3.48 9.09 1.14
N HIS A 66 2.55 8.75 0.27
CA HIS A 66 1.58 7.70 0.55
C HIS A 66 2.03 6.36 -0.02
N TYR A 67 1.73 5.28 0.69
CA TYR A 67 2.05 3.90 0.35
C TYR A 67 0.79 3.02 0.41
N GLY A 68 -0.35 3.54 -0.07
CA GLY A 68 -1.64 2.88 0.04
C GLY A 68 -1.99 1.97 -1.14
N THR A 69 -1.20 2.01 -2.22
CA THR A 69 -1.40 1.20 -3.42
C THR A 69 -0.07 0.70 -3.96
N SER A 70 -0.11 -0.33 -4.81
CA SER A 70 1.07 -0.85 -5.51
C SER A 70 1.80 0.21 -6.33
N ARG A 71 1.04 1.08 -6.99
CA ARG A 71 1.59 2.22 -7.76
C ARG A 71 2.32 3.20 -6.85
N GLU A 72 1.75 3.51 -5.69
CA GLU A 72 2.34 4.46 -4.73
C GLU A 72 3.58 3.89 -4.04
N LEU A 73 3.67 2.58 -3.84
CA LEU A 73 4.88 1.94 -3.35
C LEU A 73 6.08 2.34 -4.23
N LEU A 74 5.94 2.22 -5.52
CA LEU A 74 7.00 2.54 -6.47
C LEU A 74 7.20 4.05 -6.64
N SER A 75 6.14 4.81 -6.89
CA SER A 75 6.25 6.25 -7.16
C SER A 75 6.76 7.04 -5.95
N SER A 76 6.28 6.73 -4.74
CA SER A 76 6.76 7.35 -3.50
C SER A 76 8.22 7.00 -3.22
N THR A 77 8.62 5.74 -3.45
CA THR A 77 10.00 5.30 -3.27
C THR A 77 10.94 5.99 -4.26
N VAL A 78 10.57 6.09 -5.53
CA VAL A 78 11.34 6.83 -6.55
C VAL A 78 11.50 8.29 -6.14
N THR A 79 10.42 8.93 -5.68
CA THR A 79 10.45 10.33 -5.26
C THR A 79 11.35 10.53 -4.05
N LEU A 80 11.24 9.69 -3.03
CA LEU A 80 12.09 9.76 -1.83
C LEU A 80 13.57 9.57 -2.14
N GLN A 81 13.93 8.61 -3.01
CA GLN A 81 15.31 8.43 -3.46
C GLN A 81 15.89 9.67 -4.13
N ASN A 82 15.06 10.44 -4.81
CA ASN A 82 15.48 11.63 -5.54
C ASN A 82 15.60 12.89 -4.65
N ARG A 83 15.15 12.82 -3.40
CA ARG A 83 15.25 13.94 -2.44
C ARG A 83 16.57 14.01 -1.70
N VAL A 84 17.37 13.00 -1.75
CA VAL A 84 18.66 12.98 -1.04
C VAL A 84 19.68 13.79 -1.83
N TYR A 85 20.21 14.84 -1.19
CA TYR A 85 21.15 15.80 -1.78
C TYR A 85 22.61 15.53 -1.45
N ASP A 86 22.95 14.38 -0.93
CA ASP A 86 24.34 13.96 -0.72
C ASP A 86 25.05 13.87 -2.08
N GLN A 87 26.25 14.45 -2.17
CA GLN A 87 27.06 14.49 -3.40
C GLN A 87 27.30 13.08 -3.97
N ARG A 88 27.52 12.10 -3.15
CA ARG A 88 27.67 10.70 -3.55
C ARG A 88 26.41 10.16 -4.22
N GLN A 89 25.25 10.58 -3.73
CA GLN A 89 23.96 10.14 -4.24
C GLN A 89 23.57 10.85 -5.52
N ILE A 90 23.98 12.11 -5.70
CA ILE A 90 23.84 12.84 -6.97
C ILE A 90 24.64 12.14 -8.06
N MET A 91 25.84 11.69 -7.77
CA MET A 91 26.65 10.91 -8.72
C MET A 91 26.01 9.55 -9.02
N HIS A 92 25.47 8.87 -8.01
CA HIS A 92 24.74 7.61 -8.18
C HIS A 92 23.52 7.75 -9.11
N ARG A 93 22.78 8.85 -9.04
CA ARG A 93 21.64 9.08 -9.93
C ARG A 93 22.01 9.11 -11.39
N LYS A 94 23.18 9.66 -11.72
CA LYS A 94 23.68 9.68 -13.11
C LYS A 94 24.08 8.30 -13.63
N VAL A 95 24.27 7.35 -12.72
CA VAL A 95 24.73 5.98 -13.03
C VAL A 95 23.61 4.95 -12.87
N LYS A 96 22.43 5.32 -12.36
CA LYS A 96 21.28 4.42 -12.27
C LYS A 96 20.63 4.26 -13.64
N PRO A 97 20.85 3.14 -14.33
CA PRO A 97 20.24 2.90 -15.64
C PRO A 97 18.74 2.68 -15.55
N ASN A 98 18.26 2.16 -14.41
CA ASN A 98 16.88 1.74 -14.20
C ASN A 98 16.37 2.23 -12.83
N PRO A 99 16.00 3.52 -12.69
CA PRO A 99 15.70 4.12 -11.39
C PRO A 99 14.41 3.60 -10.73
N ALA A 100 13.53 2.97 -11.48
CA ALA A 100 12.27 2.42 -10.99
C ALA A 100 12.28 0.89 -10.87
N ILE A 101 13.46 0.27 -10.82
CA ILE A 101 13.64 -1.15 -10.53
C ILE A 101 14.24 -1.31 -9.13
N PHE A 102 13.51 -2.00 -8.26
CA PHE A 102 13.88 -2.28 -6.88
C PHE A 102 14.00 -3.79 -6.69
N VAL A 103 15.17 -4.25 -6.26
CA VAL A 103 15.43 -5.65 -5.92
C VAL A 103 15.99 -5.68 -4.50
N GLN A 104 15.28 -6.31 -3.59
CA GLN A 104 15.62 -6.37 -2.17
C GLN A 104 15.56 -7.81 -1.66
N ASN A 105 16.64 -8.28 -1.05
CA ASN A 105 16.72 -9.61 -0.48
C ASN A 105 16.16 -10.68 -1.43
N ALA A 106 16.61 -10.67 -2.70
CA ALA A 106 16.10 -11.52 -3.76
C ALA A 106 17.23 -12.00 -4.66
N GLU A 107 17.08 -13.20 -5.19
CA GLU A 107 17.93 -13.75 -6.24
C GLU A 107 17.19 -13.65 -7.58
N VAL A 108 17.83 -13.04 -8.58
CA VAL A 108 17.24 -12.80 -9.89
C VAL A 108 18.13 -13.38 -10.98
N GLY A 109 17.72 -14.49 -11.55
CA GLY A 109 18.45 -15.25 -12.59
C GLY A 109 18.30 -14.71 -14.00
N ILE A 110 17.49 -13.67 -14.21
CA ILE A 110 17.27 -13.03 -15.52
C ILE A 110 17.92 -11.64 -15.58
N SER A 111 18.18 -11.15 -16.78
CA SER A 111 18.69 -9.80 -16.99
C SER A 111 17.54 -8.79 -16.97
N LEU A 112 17.62 -7.81 -16.08
CA LEU A 112 16.68 -6.69 -16.02
C LEU A 112 17.19 -5.51 -16.87
N SER A 113 16.28 -4.81 -17.50
CA SER A 113 16.58 -3.68 -18.39
C SER A 113 15.52 -2.56 -18.25
N SER A 114 15.66 -1.51 -19.02
CA SER A 114 14.64 -0.43 -19.10
C SER A 114 13.26 -0.89 -19.53
N ASN A 115 13.14 -2.10 -20.09
CA ASN A 115 11.84 -2.69 -20.44
C ASN A 115 11.09 -3.24 -19.20
N ASN A 116 11.78 -3.33 -18.07
CA ASN A 116 11.20 -3.79 -16.79
C ASN A 116 10.92 -2.58 -15.87
N ASP A 117 10.27 -1.56 -16.38
CA ASP A 117 9.98 -0.34 -15.62
C ASP A 117 8.91 -0.56 -14.53
N ASN A 118 9.03 0.16 -13.42
CA ASN A 118 8.13 0.02 -12.26
C ASN A 118 8.06 -1.42 -11.72
N LEU A 119 9.23 -1.94 -11.34
CA LEU A 119 9.40 -3.31 -10.86
C LEU A 119 9.86 -3.33 -9.39
N TRP A 120 9.20 -4.12 -8.57
CA TRP A 120 9.58 -4.42 -7.19
C TRP A 120 9.69 -5.92 -6.99
N ILE A 121 10.87 -6.38 -6.60
CA ILE A 121 11.14 -7.79 -6.28
C ILE A 121 11.69 -7.83 -4.85
N GLU A 122 11.01 -8.53 -3.96
CA GLU A 122 11.39 -8.61 -2.55
C GLU A 122 11.21 -10.02 -2.00
N ASN A 123 12.20 -10.48 -1.21
CA ASN A 123 12.19 -11.79 -0.56
C ASN A 123 11.85 -12.92 -1.53
N SER A 124 12.44 -12.92 -2.72
CA SER A 124 11.98 -13.76 -3.83
C SER A 124 13.11 -14.39 -4.62
N PHE A 125 12.85 -15.55 -5.17
CA PHE A 125 13.68 -16.21 -6.15
C PHE A 125 13.03 -16.13 -7.54
N VAL A 126 13.66 -15.41 -8.47
CA VAL A 126 13.23 -15.31 -9.87
C VAL A 126 14.18 -16.14 -10.72
N GLY A 127 13.75 -17.30 -11.14
CA GLY A 127 14.56 -18.24 -11.91
C GLY A 127 14.88 -17.79 -13.33
N THR A 128 15.86 -18.45 -13.96
CA THR A 128 16.33 -18.13 -15.32
C THR A 128 15.27 -18.37 -16.41
N SER A 129 14.27 -19.22 -16.12
CA SER A 129 13.16 -19.56 -17.04
C SER A 129 11.95 -18.64 -16.89
N TRP A 130 12.05 -17.61 -16.05
CA TRP A 130 10.97 -16.64 -15.90
C TRP A 130 11.02 -15.58 -17.00
N LYS A 131 9.83 -15.12 -17.38
CA LYS A 131 9.64 -13.91 -18.18
C LYS A 131 8.79 -12.94 -17.39
N ILE A 132 9.36 -11.78 -17.10
CA ILE A 132 8.68 -10.72 -16.38
C ILE A 132 8.71 -9.43 -17.21
N GLY A 133 7.68 -8.62 -17.05
CA GLY A 133 7.50 -7.38 -17.78
C GLY A 133 7.73 -6.13 -16.91
N SER A 134 6.83 -5.18 -17.02
CA SER A 134 6.81 -3.92 -16.28
C SER A 134 5.56 -3.80 -15.39
N ARG A 135 5.58 -2.85 -14.43
CA ARG A 135 4.50 -2.60 -13.47
C ARG A 135 4.14 -3.87 -12.68
N GLN A 136 5.14 -4.42 -12.01
CA GLN A 136 5.02 -5.69 -11.29
C GLN A 136 5.58 -5.58 -9.88
N ILE A 137 4.94 -6.28 -8.97
CA ILE A 137 5.40 -6.52 -7.61
C ILE A 137 5.47 -8.02 -7.43
N ILE A 138 6.65 -8.53 -7.08
CA ILE A 138 6.93 -9.95 -6.89
C ILE A 138 7.46 -10.14 -5.49
N THR A 139 6.70 -10.83 -4.63
CA THR A 139 7.05 -10.99 -3.22
C THR A 139 6.88 -12.42 -2.74
N GLY A 140 7.78 -12.85 -1.85
CA GLY A 140 7.68 -14.10 -1.11
C GLY A 140 7.88 -15.37 -1.94
N VAL A 141 8.42 -15.27 -3.15
CA VAL A 141 8.62 -16.43 -4.04
C VAL A 141 9.75 -17.31 -3.51
N PRO A 142 9.47 -18.59 -3.15
CA PRO A 142 10.52 -19.50 -2.69
C PRO A 142 11.48 -19.89 -3.83
N GLU A 143 12.59 -20.50 -3.48
CA GLU A 143 13.47 -21.15 -4.46
C GLU A 143 12.68 -22.15 -5.29
N ASN A 144 12.80 -22.07 -6.62
CA ASN A 144 11.99 -22.84 -7.55
C ASN A 144 12.68 -23.06 -8.89
N ASP A 145 12.15 -24.04 -9.66
CA ASP A 145 12.53 -24.35 -11.02
C ASP A 145 11.42 -24.02 -12.05
N TRP A 146 10.55 -23.12 -11.70
CA TRP A 146 9.36 -22.82 -12.51
C TRP A 146 9.70 -22.12 -13.81
N THR A 147 8.92 -22.45 -14.83
CA THR A 147 8.83 -21.65 -16.06
C THR A 147 7.56 -20.80 -15.94
N LEU A 148 7.73 -19.51 -15.68
CA LEU A 148 6.63 -18.60 -15.43
C LEU A 148 6.73 -17.37 -16.34
N GLU A 149 5.61 -17.01 -16.93
CA GLU A 149 5.46 -15.78 -17.70
C GLU A 149 4.43 -14.89 -17.01
N LEU A 150 4.89 -13.75 -16.50
CA LEU A 150 4.03 -12.74 -15.89
C LEU A 150 3.85 -11.59 -16.87
N PRO A 151 2.63 -11.39 -17.41
CA PRO A 151 2.33 -10.24 -18.26
C PRO A 151 2.51 -8.91 -17.54
N ASP A 152 2.68 -7.84 -18.30
CA ASP A 152 2.74 -6.47 -17.75
C ASP A 152 1.55 -6.17 -16.84
N GLY A 153 1.82 -5.58 -15.68
CA GLY A 153 0.81 -5.21 -14.71
C GLY A 153 0.30 -6.35 -13.83
N VAL A 154 0.80 -7.57 -13.99
CA VAL A 154 0.47 -8.70 -13.12
C VAL A 154 1.47 -8.79 -11.98
N CYS A 155 0.99 -8.72 -10.77
CA CYS A 155 1.75 -8.87 -9.54
C CYS A 155 1.51 -10.24 -8.92
N ILE A 156 2.47 -10.73 -8.15
CA ILE A 156 2.36 -12.02 -7.45
C ILE A 156 2.93 -11.91 -6.04
N ASP A 157 2.19 -12.45 -5.09
CA ASP A 157 2.62 -12.59 -3.71
C ASP A 157 2.42 -14.04 -3.26
N ILE A 158 3.46 -14.64 -2.70
CA ILE A 158 3.43 -16.04 -2.25
C ILE A 158 3.64 -16.08 -0.74
N VAL A 159 2.69 -16.67 -0.04
CA VAL A 159 2.67 -16.76 1.41
C VAL A 159 2.75 -18.22 1.84
N PRO A 160 3.70 -18.60 2.71
CA PRO A 160 3.74 -19.95 3.24
C PRO A 160 2.55 -20.20 4.18
N LEU A 161 1.86 -21.32 4.00
CA LEU A 161 0.74 -21.76 4.85
C LEU A 161 1.16 -22.85 5.85
N ALA A 162 1.98 -23.81 5.38
CA ALA A 162 2.49 -24.92 6.15
C ALA A 162 3.73 -25.50 5.45
N GLU A 163 4.33 -26.55 5.97
CA GLU A 163 5.41 -27.25 5.29
C GLU A 163 5.01 -27.60 3.85
N LYS A 164 5.77 -27.08 2.88
CA LYS A 164 5.60 -27.32 1.43
C LYS A 164 4.25 -26.90 0.85
N HIS A 165 3.51 -26.01 1.56
CA HIS A 165 2.27 -25.44 1.04
C HIS A 165 2.34 -23.92 1.05
N TRP A 166 1.94 -23.31 -0.04
CA TRP A 166 1.91 -21.87 -0.22
C TRP A 166 0.57 -21.41 -0.79
N ALA A 167 0.12 -20.25 -0.38
CA ALA A 167 -0.91 -19.53 -1.09
C ALA A 167 -0.25 -18.63 -2.13
N VAL A 168 -0.66 -18.77 -3.38
CA VAL A 168 -0.25 -17.88 -4.47
C VAL A 168 -1.36 -16.87 -4.70
N ARG A 169 -1.06 -15.59 -4.58
CA ARG A 169 -1.99 -14.48 -4.74
C ARG A 169 -1.59 -13.63 -5.94
N PRO A 170 -2.14 -13.89 -7.13
CA PRO A 170 -1.98 -12.96 -8.26
C PRO A 170 -2.92 -11.75 -8.07
N TYR A 171 -2.47 -10.56 -8.48
CA TYR A 171 -3.28 -9.34 -8.45
C TYR A 171 -2.77 -8.34 -9.48
N GLY A 172 -3.57 -7.32 -9.80
CA GLY A 172 -3.19 -6.27 -10.72
C GLY A 172 -2.40 -5.16 -10.03
N PHE A 173 -1.43 -4.61 -10.73
CA PHE A 173 -0.66 -3.45 -10.27
C PHE A 173 -1.54 -2.24 -9.92
N ASP A 174 -2.65 -2.12 -10.63
CA ASP A 174 -3.62 -1.02 -10.47
C ASP A 174 -4.87 -1.44 -9.68
N ASP A 175 -4.88 -2.63 -9.08
CA ASP A 175 -6.01 -3.09 -8.29
C ASP A 175 -6.22 -2.21 -7.06
N VAL A 176 -7.47 -1.89 -6.80
CA VAL A 176 -7.88 -1.09 -5.67
C VAL A 176 -8.19 -2.03 -4.51
N SER A 177 -7.28 -2.13 -3.56
CA SER A 177 -7.45 -2.95 -2.34
C SER A 177 -8.48 -2.35 -1.36
N LYS A 178 -9.33 -1.43 -1.82
CA LYS A 178 -10.37 -0.78 -1.03
C LYS A 178 -11.73 -1.30 -1.45
N GLY A 179 -12.45 -1.84 -0.52
CA GLY A 179 -13.80 -2.33 -0.74
C GLY A 179 -14.21 -3.28 0.37
N ASP A 180 -15.44 -3.68 0.38
CA ASP A 180 -15.88 -4.76 1.24
C ASP A 180 -15.20 -6.04 0.73
N ILE A 181 -14.30 -6.59 1.54
CA ILE A 181 -13.65 -7.89 1.27
C ILE A 181 -14.69 -9.00 1.06
N ARG A 182 -15.93 -8.75 1.48
CA ARG A 182 -17.09 -9.63 1.26
C ARG A 182 -17.72 -9.45 -0.12
N ASP A 183 -17.37 -8.42 -0.87
CA ASP A 183 -17.83 -8.28 -2.22
C ASP A 183 -16.99 -9.18 -3.14
N GLU A 184 -17.52 -10.36 -3.44
CA GLU A 184 -16.95 -11.33 -4.37
C GLU A 184 -16.69 -10.75 -5.77
N LYS A 185 -17.16 -9.52 -6.02
CA LYS A 185 -16.90 -8.76 -7.25
C LYS A 185 -15.65 -7.90 -7.18
N THR A 186 -14.97 -7.83 -6.04
CA THR A 186 -13.65 -7.22 -5.95
C THR A 186 -12.65 -8.19 -6.58
N LEU A 187 -12.52 -8.12 -7.88
CA LEU A 187 -11.68 -8.98 -8.68
C LEU A 187 -10.21 -8.66 -8.42
N TYR A 188 -9.54 -9.53 -7.71
CA TYR A 188 -8.12 -9.75 -7.93
C TYR A 188 -8.02 -10.53 -9.24
N LEU A 189 -7.44 -9.94 -10.28
CA LEU A 189 -7.16 -10.56 -11.58
C LEU A 189 -7.59 -12.03 -11.72
N GLY A 190 -8.83 -12.25 -12.16
CA GLY A 190 -9.24 -13.56 -12.67
C GLY A 190 -9.35 -14.69 -11.66
N THR A 191 -9.54 -14.39 -10.38
CA THR A 191 -10.01 -15.39 -9.41
C THR A 191 -11.53 -15.49 -9.41
#